data_a4544a9cdee0f629eca0d78c26f2f492
#
_entry.id   a4544a9cdee0f629eca0d78c26f2f492
#
_cell.length_a   1.000
_cell.length_b   1.000
_cell.length_c   1.000
_cell.angle_alpha   90.00
_cell.angle_beta   90.00
_cell.angle_gamma   90.00
#
_symmetry.space_group_name_H-M   'P 1'
#
loop_
_entity.id
_entity.type
_entity.pdbx_description
1 polymer ?
#
loop_
_entity_poly.entity_id
_entity_poly.type
_entity_poly.pdbx_seq_one_letter_code
_entity_poly.pdbx_strand_id
1 'polypeptide(L)'
;MDAIEKKLLEEVADLHGIPEGAYNIRADGKLAGRNTTAHINIVTKEDKPGIDIYIAPGTKNESVHIPVIISQTGLKDMVYNDFYVGEDCDVTIVAGCGIHNDGCDASQHDGIHRFHLCPGARLKYVEKHYGEGEGTGDRILNPTTIVQMEEKGL
;
A
#
# COMPACT_ATOMS: atom_id res chain seq x y z
N MET A 1 -17.42 2.61 4.27
CA MET A 1 -16.71 1.31 4.21
C MET A 1 -17.59 0.24 4.83
N ASP A 2 -17.84 -0.84 4.13
CA ASP A 2 -18.69 -1.91 4.61
C ASP A 2 -17.97 -2.88 5.57
N ALA A 3 -18.69 -3.89 6.08
CA ALA A 3 -18.11 -4.85 7.03
C ALA A 3 -17.01 -5.72 6.43
N ILE A 4 -17.12 -6.06 5.13
CA ILE A 4 -16.11 -6.85 4.42
C ILE A 4 -14.83 -6.06 4.29
N GLU A 5 -14.92 -4.80 3.86
CA GLU A 5 -13.76 -3.93 3.71
C GLU A 5 -13.04 -3.69 5.05
N LYS A 6 -13.80 -3.48 6.13
CA LYS A 6 -13.22 -3.34 7.47
C LYS A 6 -12.48 -4.58 7.92
N LYS A 7 -13.04 -5.77 7.67
CA LYS A 7 -12.39 -7.03 7.99
C LYS A 7 -11.08 -7.20 7.22
N LEU A 8 -11.09 -6.90 5.93
CA LEU A 8 -9.88 -6.98 5.11
C LEU A 8 -8.79 -6.02 5.60
N LEU A 9 -9.15 -4.81 6.01
CA LEU A 9 -8.20 -3.85 6.59
C LEU A 9 -7.55 -4.39 7.85
N GLU A 10 -8.31 -5.03 8.73
CA GLU A 10 -7.76 -5.63 9.95
C GLU A 10 -6.75 -6.73 9.61
N GLU A 11 -7.04 -7.57 8.61
CA GLU A 11 -6.19 -8.69 8.24
C GLU A 11 -4.88 -8.26 7.56
N VAL A 12 -4.91 -7.22 6.71
CA VAL A 12 -3.73 -6.86 5.91
C VAL A 12 -2.89 -5.74 6.49
N ALA A 13 -3.43 -4.94 7.38
CA ALA A 13 -2.70 -3.79 7.90
C ALA A 13 -2.77 -3.65 9.43
N ASP A 14 -3.36 -4.63 10.12
CA ASP A 14 -3.61 -4.60 11.56
C ASP A 14 -4.37 -3.33 11.99
N LEU A 15 -5.24 -2.82 11.11
CA LEU A 15 -5.96 -1.58 11.34
C LEU A 15 -7.33 -1.85 11.93
N HIS A 16 -7.50 -1.58 13.22
CA HIS A 16 -8.78 -1.65 13.93
C HIS A 16 -9.56 -0.33 13.85
N GLY A 17 -9.23 0.52 12.88
CA GLY A 17 -9.82 1.81 12.66
C GLY A 17 -8.97 2.64 11.70
N ILE A 18 -9.14 3.95 11.72
CA ILE A 18 -8.32 4.86 10.93
C ILE A 18 -6.91 4.90 11.53
N PRO A 19 -5.84 4.65 10.75
CA PRO A 19 -4.48 4.67 11.29
C PRO A 19 -4.06 6.07 11.70
N GLU A 20 -3.18 6.15 12.69
CA GLU A 20 -2.49 7.39 13.00
C GLU A 20 -1.35 7.62 12.00
N GLY A 21 -1.08 8.89 11.68
CA GLY A 21 -0.04 9.25 10.74
C GLY A 21 -0.48 9.15 9.28
N ALA A 22 0.48 8.97 8.38
CA ALA A 22 0.21 8.95 6.95
C ALA A 22 -0.43 7.63 6.52
N TYR A 23 -1.44 7.72 5.67
CA TYR A 23 -2.06 6.54 5.07
C TYR A 23 -2.68 6.84 3.72
N ASN A 24 -2.82 5.80 2.91
CA ASN A 24 -3.60 5.82 1.68
C ASN A 24 -4.33 4.48 1.55
N ILE A 25 -5.64 4.52 1.64
CA ILE A 25 -6.49 3.33 1.53
C ILE A 25 -7.13 3.31 0.14
N ARG A 26 -6.91 2.21 -0.58
CA ARG A 26 -7.52 1.98 -1.89
C ARG A 26 -8.50 0.83 -1.78
N ALA A 27 -9.74 1.05 -2.23
CA ALA A 27 -10.79 0.04 -2.18
C ALA A 27 -11.46 -0.07 -3.55
N ASP A 28 -11.50 -1.29 -4.11
CA ASP A 28 -12.12 -1.61 -5.39
C ASP A 28 -11.69 -0.66 -6.53
N GLY A 29 -10.39 -0.41 -6.62
CA GLY A 29 -9.78 0.42 -7.65
C GLY A 29 -9.89 1.93 -7.44
N LYS A 30 -10.36 2.38 -6.27
CA LYS A 30 -10.59 3.79 -5.99
C LYS A 30 -9.95 4.22 -4.67
N LEU A 31 -9.62 5.49 -4.58
CA LEU A 31 -9.18 6.08 -3.33
C LEU A 31 -10.31 6.08 -2.31
N ALA A 32 -10.10 5.43 -1.18
CA ALA A 32 -11.09 5.36 -0.09
C ALA A 32 -10.74 6.26 1.09
N GLY A 33 -9.47 6.59 1.28
CA GLY A 33 -9.03 7.50 2.33
C GLY A 33 -7.55 7.83 2.21
N ARG A 34 -7.18 9.03 2.64
CA ARG A 34 -5.80 9.50 2.61
C ARG A 34 -5.54 10.49 3.72
N ASN A 35 -4.38 10.38 4.34
CA ASN A 35 -3.88 11.38 5.27
C ASN A 35 -2.39 11.60 5.03
N THR A 36 -1.98 12.86 5.07
CA THR A 36 -0.57 13.27 5.01
C THR A 36 -0.14 13.83 6.34
N THR A 37 1.17 13.89 6.56
CA THR A 37 1.76 14.52 7.75
C THR A 37 2.67 15.67 7.34
N ALA A 38 3.24 16.36 8.31
CA ALA A 38 4.21 17.43 8.03
C ALA A 38 5.44 16.93 7.26
N HIS A 39 5.79 15.65 7.41
CA HIS A 39 7.00 15.05 6.83
C HIS A 39 6.71 14.08 5.69
N ILE A 40 5.46 13.65 5.52
CA ILE A 40 5.09 12.63 4.54
C ILE A 40 3.94 13.14 3.68
N ASN A 41 4.21 13.29 2.39
CA ASN A 41 3.20 13.70 1.42
C ASN A 41 2.86 12.55 0.48
N ILE A 42 1.59 12.44 0.11
CA ILE A 42 1.07 11.41 -0.78
C ILE A 42 0.32 12.08 -1.91
N VAL A 43 0.70 11.78 -3.14
CA VAL A 43 0.13 12.40 -4.35
C VAL A 43 -0.32 11.31 -5.31
N THR A 44 -1.50 11.47 -5.88
CA THR A 44 -1.99 10.59 -6.94
C THR A 44 -1.18 10.81 -8.22
N LYS A 45 -0.74 9.72 -8.86
CA LYS A 45 -0.05 9.81 -10.16
C LYS A 45 -1.01 10.30 -11.24
N GLU A 46 -0.48 11.13 -12.13
CA GLU A 46 -1.26 11.67 -13.26
C GLU A 46 -1.24 10.76 -14.48
N ASP A 47 -0.16 10.00 -14.69
CA ASP A 47 0.09 9.25 -15.91
C ASP A 47 -0.34 7.78 -15.86
N LYS A 48 -0.57 7.23 -14.67
CA LYS A 48 -0.95 5.83 -14.45
C LYS A 48 -1.57 5.63 -13.07
N PRO A 49 -2.26 4.50 -12.83
CA PRO A 49 -2.83 4.23 -11.51
C PRO A 49 -1.74 4.09 -10.45
N GLY A 50 -1.91 4.74 -9.32
CA GLY A 50 -0.98 4.66 -8.20
C GLY A 50 -0.69 6.00 -7.55
N ILE A 51 0.28 5.98 -6.66
CA ILE A 51 0.64 7.13 -5.84
C ILE A 51 2.15 7.33 -5.79
N ASP A 52 2.55 8.59 -5.57
CA ASP A 52 3.90 8.96 -5.19
C ASP A 52 3.91 9.38 -3.73
N ILE A 53 4.80 8.80 -2.95
CA ILE A 53 4.95 9.09 -1.53
C ILE A 53 6.31 9.75 -1.32
N TYR A 54 6.30 10.97 -0.78
CA TYR A 54 7.50 11.76 -0.52
C TYR A 54 7.74 11.85 0.99
N ILE A 55 8.86 11.31 1.44
CA ILE A 55 9.25 11.32 2.85
C ILE A 55 10.43 12.29 3.00
N ALA A 56 10.22 13.37 3.74
CA ALA A 56 11.20 14.43 3.91
C ALA A 56 12.50 13.93 4.56
N PRO A 57 13.67 14.48 4.20
CA PRO A 57 14.92 14.10 4.84
C PRO A 57 14.85 14.24 6.36
N GLY A 58 15.48 13.29 7.07
CA GLY A 58 15.53 13.31 8.53
C GLY A 58 14.27 12.85 9.26
N THR A 59 13.25 12.36 8.54
CA THR A 59 12.03 11.82 9.16
C THR A 59 12.35 10.55 9.95
N LYS A 60 11.98 10.55 11.23
CA LYS A 60 12.27 9.44 12.15
C LYS A 60 11.00 8.93 12.82
N ASN A 61 10.93 7.63 13.03
CA ASN A 61 9.86 6.99 13.80
C ASN A 61 8.45 7.28 13.29
N GLU A 62 8.30 7.48 11.99
CA GLU A 62 7.00 7.60 11.33
C GLU A 62 6.72 6.39 10.47
N SER A 63 5.45 6.11 10.25
CA SER A 63 4.99 5.01 9.40
C SER A 63 3.97 5.49 8.37
N VAL A 64 3.93 4.75 7.26
CA VAL A 64 2.92 4.94 6.20
C VAL A 64 2.19 3.65 6.01
N HIS A 65 0.86 3.69 6.03
CA HIS A 65 0.02 2.53 5.74
C HIS A 65 -0.64 2.68 4.38
N ILE A 66 -0.45 1.68 3.51
CA ILE A 66 -1.01 1.70 2.15
C ILE A 66 -1.77 0.42 1.83
N PRO A 67 -2.84 0.10 2.58
CA PRO A 67 -3.64 -1.09 2.30
C PRO A 67 -4.48 -0.93 1.04
N VAL A 68 -4.65 -2.06 0.33
CA VAL A 68 -5.54 -2.17 -0.82
C VAL A 68 -6.57 -3.25 -0.53
N ILE A 69 -7.82 -2.97 -0.84
CA ILE A 69 -8.93 -3.90 -0.61
C ILE A 69 -9.65 -4.13 -1.92
N ILE A 70 -9.95 -5.39 -2.21
CA ILE A 70 -10.83 -5.79 -3.31
C ILE A 70 -11.96 -6.61 -2.73
N SER A 71 -13.20 -6.15 -2.89
CA SER A 71 -14.40 -6.82 -2.40
C SER A 71 -15.32 -7.30 -3.50
N GLN A 72 -15.01 -7.00 -4.77
CA GLN A 72 -15.85 -7.34 -5.92
C GLN A 72 -15.24 -8.47 -6.74
N THR A 73 -16.08 -9.43 -7.15
CA THR A 73 -15.67 -10.48 -8.10
C THR A 73 -15.34 -9.87 -9.47
N GLY A 74 -14.35 -10.42 -10.16
CA GLY A 74 -13.95 -10.01 -11.49
C GLY A 74 -13.16 -8.71 -11.58
N LEU A 75 -12.88 -8.07 -10.45
CA LEU A 75 -12.10 -6.84 -10.45
C LEU A 75 -10.61 -7.16 -10.60
N LYS A 76 -9.98 -6.52 -11.58
CA LYS A 76 -8.53 -6.54 -11.77
C LYS A 76 -7.99 -5.15 -11.53
N ASP A 77 -7.16 -5.00 -10.50
CA ASP A 77 -6.59 -3.72 -10.11
C ASP A 77 -5.07 -3.77 -10.20
N MET A 78 -4.48 -2.80 -10.89
CA MET A 78 -3.04 -2.67 -11.02
C MET A 78 -2.61 -1.29 -10.57
N VAL A 79 -1.61 -1.21 -9.70
CA VAL A 79 -1.09 0.07 -9.20
C VAL A 79 0.42 0.14 -9.28
N TYR A 80 0.91 1.36 -9.48
CA TYR A 80 2.33 1.70 -9.48
C TYR A 80 2.57 2.70 -8.35
N ASN A 81 3.30 2.30 -7.34
CA ASN A 81 3.60 3.17 -6.20
C ASN A 81 5.09 3.43 -6.12
N ASP A 82 5.47 4.69 -6.06
CA ASP A 82 6.85 5.11 -5.87
C ASP A 82 7.00 5.79 -4.51
N PHE A 83 8.03 5.39 -3.79
CA PHE A 83 8.36 5.89 -2.46
C PHE A 83 9.70 6.59 -2.53
N TYR A 84 9.71 7.89 -2.28
CA TYR A 84 10.92 8.70 -2.26
C TYR A 84 11.32 8.96 -0.82
N VAL A 85 12.28 8.19 -0.33
CA VAL A 85 12.74 8.25 1.06
C VAL A 85 13.98 9.13 1.13
N GLY A 86 13.84 10.30 1.75
CA GLY A 86 14.89 11.30 1.85
C GLY A 86 16.09 10.85 2.69
N GLU A 87 17.16 11.62 2.64
CA GLU A 87 18.39 11.32 3.38
C GLU A 87 18.12 11.16 4.88
N ASP A 88 18.84 10.23 5.50
CA ASP A 88 18.82 10.00 6.95
C ASP A 88 17.44 9.75 7.55
N CYS A 89 16.51 9.24 6.77
CA CYS A 89 15.21 8.81 7.28
C CYS A 89 15.30 7.46 8.00
N ASP A 90 14.37 7.24 8.92
CA ASP A 90 14.15 5.94 9.56
C ASP A 90 12.63 5.74 9.69
N VAL A 91 12.06 5.05 8.73
CA VAL A 91 10.60 4.94 8.57
C VAL A 91 10.16 3.51 8.28
N THR A 92 8.89 3.24 8.58
CA THR A 92 8.25 1.96 8.30
C THR A 92 7.11 2.17 7.31
N ILE A 93 7.05 1.32 6.30
CA ILE A 93 5.94 1.30 5.34
C ILE A 93 5.23 -0.04 5.48
N VAL A 94 3.92 0.01 5.73
CA VAL A 94 3.07 -1.17 5.85
C VAL A 94 2.14 -1.21 4.65
N ALA A 95 2.38 -2.16 3.77
CA ALA A 95 1.57 -2.39 2.58
C ALA A 95 0.79 -3.70 2.73
N GLY A 96 -0.19 -3.89 1.90
CA GLY A 96 -0.89 -5.15 1.85
C GLY A 96 -2.11 -5.10 0.95
N CYS A 97 -2.56 -6.28 0.54
CA CYS A 97 -3.77 -6.42 -0.25
C CYS A 97 -4.64 -7.52 0.34
N GLY A 98 -5.92 -7.18 0.58
CA GLY A 98 -6.93 -8.13 0.98
C GLY A 98 -7.98 -8.29 -0.12
N ILE A 99 -8.26 -9.53 -0.52
CA ILE A 99 -9.25 -9.85 -1.53
C ILE A 99 -10.36 -10.70 -0.93
N HIS A 100 -11.60 -10.22 -1.04
CA HIS A 100 -12.79 -11.01 -0.77
C HIS A 100 -13.48 -11.29 -2.10
N ASN A 101 -13.68 -12.55 -2.43
CA ASN A 101 -14.31 -12.97 -3.67
C ASN A 101 -15.37 -14.03 -3.41
N ASP A 102 -16.65 -13.64 -3.51
CA ASP A 102 -17.80 -14.52 -3.39
C ASP A 102 -18.39 -14.96 -4.75
N GLY A 103 -17.77 -14.53 -5.86
CA GLY A 103 -18.23 -14.81 -7.21
C GLY A 103 -17.42 -15.87 -7.92
N CYS A 104 -17.67 -16.00 -9.23
CA CYS A 104 -17.03 -17.00 -10.08
C CYS A 104 -15.89 -16.46 -10.95
N ASP A 105 -15.76 -15.14 -11.06
CA ASP A 105 -14.68 -14.50 -11.82
C ASP A 105 -13.47 -14.24 -10.91
N ALA A 106 -12.27 -14.25 -11.48
CA ALA A 106 -11.05 -13.97 -10.74
C ALA A 106 -10.99 -12.52 -10.26
N SER A 107 -10.60 -12.32 -9.02
CA SER A 107 -10.25 -11.00 -8.47
C SER A 107 -8.74 -10.92 -8.35
N GLN A 108 -8.14 -9.84 -8.85
CA GLN A 108 -6.70 -9.73 -8.96
C GLN A 108 -6.20 -8.35 -8.57
N HIS A 109 -5.11 -8.32 -7.82
CA HIS A 109 -4.36 -7.10 -7.54
C HIS A 109 -2.89 -7.30 -7.91
N ASP A 110 -2.39 -6.42 -8.78
CA ASP A 110 -0.98 -6.34 -9.14
C ASP A 110 -0.42 -5.02 -8.59
N GLY A 111 0.48 -5.11 -7.63
CA GLY A 111 1.11 -3.93 -7.02
C GLY A 111 2.59 -3.88 -7.37
N ILE A 112 3.03 -2.80 -8.00
CA ILE A 112 4.44 -2.54 -8.27
C ILE A 112 4.88 -1.42 -7.34
N HIS A 113 5.76 -1.75 -6.39
CA HIS A 113 6.28 -0.82 -5.39
C HIS A 113 7.75 -0.55 -5.67
N ARG A 114 8.07 0.70 -5.97
CA ARG A 114 9.44 1.12 -6.21
C ARG A 114 9.90 2.06 -5.10
N PHE A 115 11.00 1.70 -4.45
CA PHE A 115 11.59 2.46 -3.36
C PHE A 115 12.86 3.15 -3.84
N HIS A 116 12.90 4.47 -3.69
CA HIS A 116 14.06 5.30 -3.99
C HIS A 116 14.67 5.76 -2.66
N LEU A 117 15.78 5.15 -2.24
CA LEU A 117 16.41 5.45 -0.96
C LEU A 117 17.61 6.35 -1.15
N CYS A 118 17.55 7.53 -0.52
CA CYS A 118 18.68 8.46 -0.48
C CYS A 118 19.74 8.00 0.55
N PRO A 119 20.96 8.58 0.53
CA PRO A 119 22.02 8.20 1.45
C PRO A 119 21.60 8.25 2.93
N GLY A 120 21.95 7.23 3.69
CA GLY A 120 21.63 7.13 5.12
C GLY A 120 20.18 6.76 5.44
N ALA A 121 19.33 6.61 4.44
CA ALA A 121 17.93 6.23 4.67
C ALA A 121 17.81 4.78 5.15
N ARG A 122 16.94 4.57 6.14
CA ARG A 122 16.57 3.25 6.64
C ARG A 122 15.08 3.05 6.47
N LEU A 123 14.73 1.92 5.87
CA LEU A 123 13.34 1.58 5.59
C LEU A 123 13.05 0.17 6.08
N LYS A 124 11.99 0.05 6.88
CA LYS A 124 11.36 -1.24 7.16
C LYS A 124 10.11 -1.33 6.32
N TYR A 125 10.04 -2.35 5.47
CA TYR A 125 8.87 -2.59 4.62
C TYR A 125 8.18 -3.88 5.05
N VAL A 126 6.90 -3.78 5.39
CA VAL A 126 6.07 -4.91 5.80
C VAL A 126 4.95 -5.06 4.79
N GLU A 127 4.78 -6.26 4.26
CA GLU A 127 3.77 -6.55 3.27
C GLU A 127 2.94 -7.75 3.71
N LYS A 128 1.62 -7.61 3.69
CA LYS A 128 0.67 -8.66 4.05
C LYS A 128 -0.33 -8.89 2.93
N HIS A 129 -0.62 -10.16 2.65
CA HIS A 129 -1.59 -10.55 1.63
C HIS A 129 -2.60 -11.51 2.22
N TYR A 130 -3.88 -11.28 1.91
CA TYR A 130 -4.97 -12.07 2.46
C TYR A 130 -6.07 -12.27 1.42
N GLY A 131 -6.53 -13.51 1.28
CA GLY A 131 -7.64 -13.86 0.39
C GLY A 131 -8.71 -14.63 1.14
N GLU A 132 -9.97 -14.28 0.92
CA GLU A 132 -11.13 -14.94 1.50
C GLU A 132 -12.34 -14.97 0.57
N GLY A 133 -13.43 -15.57 1.03
CA GLY A 133 -14.70 -15.64 0.33
C GLY A 133 -15.04 -17.06 -0.08
N GLU A 134 -16.33 -17.32 -0.31
CA GLU A 134 -16.83 -18.66 -0.64
C GLU A 134 -17.00 -18.89 -2.14
N GLY A 135 -16.69 -17.88 -2.97
CA GLY A 135 -16.78 -17.97 -4.41
C GLY A 135 -15.74 -18.92 -5.01
N THR A 136 -15.99 -19.37 -6.23
CA THR A 136 -15.13 -20.27 -7.00
C THR A 136 -14.04 -19.53 -7.78
N GLY A 137 -14.16 -18.22 -7.94
CA GLY A 137 -13.17 -17.39 -8.63
C GLY A 137 -11.87 -17.27 -7.86
N ASP A 138 -10.75 -17.18 -8.58
CA ASP A 138 -9.42 -17.05 -7.99
C ASP A 138 -9.24 -15.71 -7.29
N ARG A 139 -8.36 -15.69 -6.30
CA ARG A 139 -7.90 -14.50 -5.58
C ARG A 139 -6.41 -14.36 -5.86
N ILE A 140 -6.08 -13.47 -6.81
CA ILE A 140 -4.72 -13.38 -7.35
C ILE A 140 -4.03 -12.15 -6.79
N LEU A 141 -2.89 -12.36 -6.14
CA LEU A 141 -2.07 -11.33 -5.50
C LEU A 141 -0.66 -11.41 -6.08
N ASN A 142 -0.29 -10.41 -6.88
CA ASN A 142 1.02 -10.34 -7.56
C ASN A 142 1.80 -9.11 -7.12
N PRO A 143 2.53 -9.17 -6.00
CA PRO A 143 3.39 -8.07 -5.59
C PRO A 143 4.71 -8.07 -6.35
N THR A 144 5.18 -6.89 -6.72
CA THR A 144 6.52 -6.67 -7.27
C THR A 144 7.19 -5.56 -6.50
N THR A 145 8.39 -5.81 -5.97
CA THR A 145 9.14 -4.83 -5.20
C THR A 145 10.45 -4.52 -5.89
N ILE A 146 10.72 -3.24 -6.14
CA ILE A 146 11.95 -2.76 -6.77
C ILE A 146 12.58 -1.76 -5.80
N VAL A 147 13.85 -1.96 -5.45
CA VAL A 147 14.59 -1.08 -4.55
C VAL A 147 15.76 -0.46 -5.28
N GLN A 148 15.81 0.87 -5.30
CA GLN A 148 16.92 1.65 -5.83
C GLN A 148 17.57 2.40 -4.67
N MET A 149 18.85 2.09 -4.41
CA MET A 149 19.57 2.68 -3.29
C MET A 149 20.72 3.51 -3.83
N GLU A 150 20.83 4.74 -3.36
CA GLU A 150 21.98 5.56 -3.61
C GLU A 150 23.15 5.10 -2.73
N GLU A 151 24.36 5.49 -3.08
CA GLU A 151 25.54 5.18 -2.29
C GLU A 151 25.32 5.58 -0.82
N LYS A 152 25.64 4.67 0.12
CA LYS A 152 25.37 4.75 1.57
C LYS A 152 23.89 4.66 1.95
N GLY A 153 22.99 4.30 1.05
CA GLY A 153 21.62 3.94 1.40
C GLY A 153 21.55 2.57 2.08
N LEU A 154 20.64 2.43 3.04
CA LEU A 154 20.43 1.19 3.78
C LEU A 154 18.99 0.70 3.66
#